data_0fea54749d7f2d6145930f7fe8a103cf
#
_entry.id   0fea54749d7f2d6145930f7fe8a103cf
#
_cell.length_a   1.000
_cell.length_b   1.000
_cell.length_c   1.000
_cell.angle_alpha   90.00
_cell.angle_beta   90.00
_cell.angle_gamma   90.00
#
_symmetry.space_group_name_H-M   'P 1'
#
loop_
_entity.id
_entity.type
_entity.pdbx_description
1 polymer ?
#
loop_
_entity_poly.entity_id
_entity_poly.type
_entity_poly.pdbx_seq_one_letter_code
_entity_poly.pdbx_strand_id
1 'polypeptide(L)'
;MSNLYARSVFFVADAERALRFYTEELGFSLDWDSNDGVFQVSLFGFELILNQVGERTRTRAGHGRVFIGLEDDQGEPLRKHIADKGIQALRVEWGRPTLVIRDADANELFFWMPNDDFSNLGKPAIESTELTNPSK
;
A
#
# COMPACT_ATOMS: atom_id res chain seq x y z
N MET A 1 -26.19 5.66 -18.05
CA MET A 1 -25.73 4.48 -17.33
C MET A 1 -24.60 4.84 -16.38
N SER A 2 -24.68 4.36 -15.16
CA SER A 2 -23.67 4.65 -14.17
C SER A 2 -22.55 3.63 -14.25
N ASN A 3 -21.35 4.09 -14.04
CA ASN A 3 -20.20 3.21 -13.88
C ASN A 3 -20.11 2.77 -12.44
N LEU A 4 -19.84 1.50 -12.26
CA LEU A 4 -19.50 1.01 -10.95
C LEU A 4 -18.07 1.41 -10.65
N TYR A 5 -17.83 1.73 -9.38
CA TYR A 5 -16.50 1.99 -9.00
C TYR A 5 -16.28 1.54 -7.56
N ALA A 6 -15.09 1.04 -7.30
CA ALA A 6 -14.78 0.41 -6.03
C ALA A 6 -13.60 1.08 -5.38
N ARG A 7 -13.56 0.98 -4.06
CA ARG A 7 -12.41 1.41 -3.27
C ARG A 7 -11.99 0.28 -2.37
N SER A 8 -10.69 0.20 -2.12
CA SER A 8 -10.17 -0.74 -1.14
C SER A 8 -10.31 -0.17 0.25
N VAL A 9 -10.53 -1.04 1.23
CA VAL A 9 -10.62 -0.63 2.62
C VAL A 9 -9.60 -1.43 3.42
N PHE A 10 -8.74 -0.72 4.12
CA PHE A 10 -7.80 -1.33 5.06
C PHE A 10 -8.25 -0.98 6.47
N PHE A 11 -8.39 -2.01 7.29
CA PHE A 11 -8.67 -1.80 8.70
C PHE A 11 -7.35 -1.60 9.45
N VAL A 12 -7.30 -0.60 10.29
CA VAL A 12 -6.09 -0.19 11.00
C VAL A 12 -6.40 0.01 12.47
N ALA A 13 -5.40 -0.16 13.31
CA ALA A 13 -5.58 0.02 14.75
C ALA A 13 -5.73 1.50 15.11
N ASP A 14 -5.00 2.36 14.43
CA ASP A 14 -4.97 3.79 14.70
C ASP A 14 -4.99 4.54 13.38
N ALA A 15 -6.13 5.13 13.06
CA ALA A 15 -6.32 5.75 11.74
C ALA A 15 -5.42 6.96 11.53
N GLU A 16 -5.15 7.73 12.59
CA GLU A 16 -4.29 8.90 12.43
C GLU A 16 -2.83 8.50 12.20
N ARG A 17 -2.37 7.47 12.88
CA ARG A 17 -1.03 6.94 12.63
C ARG A 17 -0.95 6.39 11.20
N ALA A 18 -1.97 5.68 10.77
CA ALA A 18 -2.00 5.16 9.40
C ALA A 18 -2.01 6.30 8.39
N LEU A 19 -2.79 7.34 8.64
CA LEU A 19 -2.84 8.49 7.75
C LEU A 19 -1.46 9.10 7.58
N ARG A 20 -0.72 9.26 8.67
CA ARG A 20 0.64 9.81 8.56
C ARG A 20 1.55 8.90 7.73
N PHE A 21 1.46 7.61 7.91
CA PHE A 21 2.27 6.68 7.12
C PHE A 21 1.95 6.83 5.63
N TYR A 22 0.67 6.81 5.28
CA TYR A 22 0.29 6.86 3.87
C TYR A 22 0.58 8.22 3.25
N THR A 23 0.39 9.30 3.97
CA THR A 23 0.61 10.64 3.38
C THR A 23 2.06 11.08 3.48
N GLU A 24 2.68 10.95 4.64
CA GLU A 24 4.02 11.49 4.83
C GLU A 24 5.11 10.57 4.29
N GLU A 25 4.90 9.27 4.40
CA GLU A 25 5.93 8.33 3.95
C GLU A 25 5.67 7.79 2.55
N LEU A 26 4.45 7.40 2.23
CA LEU A 26 4.15 6.83 0.92
C LEU A 26 3.75 7.85 -0.14
N GLY A 27 3.46 9.07 0.26
CA GLY A 27 3.14 10.12 -0.72
C GLY A 27 1.71 10.16 -1.19
N PHE A 28 0.81 9.47 -0.50
CA PHE A 28 -0.62 9.56 -0.81
C PHE A 28 -1.13 10.95 -0.43
N SER A 29 -2.22 11.34 -1.05
CA SER A 29 -2.93 12.57 -0.70
C SER A 29 -4.15 12.24 0.13
N LEU A 30 -4.44 13.07 1.11
CA LEU A 30 -5.69 12.93 1.87
C LEU A 30 -6.84 13.49 1.04
N ASP A 31 -7.85 12.67 0.79
CA ASP A 31 -9.02 13.09 0.00
C ASP A 31 -10.12 13.62 0.90
N TRP A 32 -10.44 12.89 1.96
CA TRP A 32 -11.43 13.35 2.93
C TRP A 32 -11.22 12.65 4.28
N ASP A 33 -11.78 13.28 5.30
CA ASP A 33 -11.71 12.86 6.69
C ASP A 33 -13.13 12.87 7.24
N SER A 34 -13.58 11.72 7.75
CA SER A 34 -14.94 11.62 8.29
C SER A 34 -15.07 12.23 9.69
N ASN A 35 -13.95 12.55 10.31
CA ASN A 35 -13.89 12.94 11.72
C ASN A 35 -14.34 11.83 12.68
N ASP A 36 -14.28 10.60 12.22
CA ASP A 36 -14.73 9.46 13.00
C ASP A 36 -13.88 8.22 12.73
N GLY A 37 -12.59 8.43 12.52
CA GLY A 37 -11.66 7.32 12.36
C GLY A 37 -11.66 6.70 10.99
N VAL A 38 -12.18 7.39 10.00
CA VAL A 38 -12.17 6.93 8.60
C VAL A 38 -11.61 8.03 7.72
N PHE A 39 -10.58 7.70 6.96
CA PHE A 39 -9.94 8.61 6.01
C PHE A 39 -9.93 7.98 4.64
N GLN A 40 -10.02 8.78 3.60
CA GLN A 40 -9.68 8.30 2.27
C GLN A 40 -8.42 8.98 1.80
N VAL A 41 -7.49 8.18 1.29
CA VAL A 41 -6.25 8.66 0.69
C VAL A 41 -6.15 8.13 -0.74
N SER A 42 -5.35 8.77 -1.57
CA SER A 42 -5.20 8.32 -2.95
C SER A 42 -3.80 8.55 -3.46
N LEU A 43 -3.41 7.71 -4.43
CA LEU A 43 -2.12 7.80 -5.11
C LEU A 43 -2.34 7.37 -6.55
N PHE A 44 -2.01 8.24 -7.50
CA PHE A 44 -2.16 7.95 -8.94
C PHE A 44 -3.59 7.52 -9.29
N GLY A 45 -4.59 8.05 -8.59
CA GLY A 45 -5.97 7.67 -8.82
C GLY A 45 -6.45 6.43 -8.07
N PHE A 46 -5.56 5.69 -7.45
CA PHE A 46 -5.96 4.58 -6.59
C PHE A 46 -6.46 5.13 -5.26
N GLU A 47 -7.69 4.79 -4.89
CA GLU A 47 -8.34 5.30 -3.68
C GLU A 47 -8.38 4.21 -2.63
N LEU A 48 -7.96 4.58 -1.42
CA LEU A 48 -7.88 3.65 -0.30
C LEU A 48 -8.54 4.27 0.91
N ILE A 49 -9.44 3.53 1.54
CA ILE A 49 -10.08 3.96 2.77
C ILE A 49 -9.34 3.32 3.94
N LEU A 50 -8.95 4.14 4.90
CA LEU A 50 -8.34 3.70 6.15
C LEU A 50 -9.41 3.78 7.22
N ASN A 51 -9.78 2.64 7.80
CA ASN A 51 -10.89 2.55 8.74
C ASN A 51 -10.37 2.04 10.07
N GLN A 52 -10.45 2.87 11.09
CA GLN A 52 -10.01 2.47 12.42
C GLN A 52 -10.94 1.40 12.97
N VAL A 53 -10.37 0.33 13.50
CA VAL A 53 -11.18 -0.73 14.08
C VAL A 53 -11.74 -0.27 15.42
N GLY A 54 -12.92 -0.80 15.74
CA GLY A 54 -13.50 -0.66 17.05
C GLY A 54 -13.18 -1.89 17.89
N GLU A 55 -13.74 -1.92 19.07
CA GLU A 55 -13.48 -3.01 19.99
C GLU A 55 -13.93 -4.35 19.42
N ARG A 56 -15.09 -4.35 18.75
CA ARG A 56 -15.65 -5.59 18.20
C ARG A 56 -14.96 -6.03 16.90
N THR A 57 -14.29 -5.11 16.23
CA THR A 57 -13.69 -5.39 14.92
C THR A 57 -12.17 -5.35 14.96
N ARG A 58 -11.62 -5.32 16.15
CA ARG A 58 -10.18 -5.17 16.37
C ARG A 58 -9.34 -6.19 15.62
N THR A 59 -9.86 -7.40 15.43
CA THR A 59 -9.15 -8.46 14.73
C THR A 59 -9.10 -8.26 13.22
N ARG A 60 -9.81 -7.28 12.67
CA ARG A 60 -9.78 -7.01 11.24
C ARG A 60 -8.54 -6.24 10.80
N ALA A 61 -7.85 -5.59 11.73
CA ALA A 61 -6.68 -4.80 11.36
C ALA A 61 -5.57 -5.69 10.83
N GLY A 62 -4.93 -5.24 9.75
CA GLY A 62 -3.74 -5.90 9.26
C GLY A 62 -3.96 -7.06 8.31
N HIS A 63 -5.18 -7.29 7.89
CA HIS A 63 -5.49 -8.39 6.98
C HIS A 63 -5.75 -7.93 5.55
N GLY A 64 -5.62 -6.64 5.30
CA GLY A 64 -5.89 -6.10 3.97
C GLY A 64 -4.75 -6.35 3.02
N ARG A 65 -5.12 -6.52 1.75
CA ARG A 65 -4.15 -6.72 0.69
C ARG A 65 -4.76 -6.17 -0.59
N VAL A 66 -3.99 -5.36 -1.31
CA VAL A 66 -4.45 -4.84 -2.57
C VAL A 66 -3.32 -4.91 -3.58
N PHE A 67 -3.68 -5.20 -4.82
CA PHE A 67 -2.76 -5.35 -5.92
C PHE A 67 -2.94 -4.15 -6.84
N ILE A 68 -1.87 -3.40 -7.05
CA ILE A 68 -1.91 -2.14 -7.79
C ILE A 68 -1.00 -2.27 -9.00
N GLY A 69 -1.58 -2.16 -10.19
CA GLY A 69 -0.79 -2.11 -11.41
C GLY A 69 -0.41 -0.67 -11.70
N LEU A 70 0.86 -0.42 -11.90
CA LEU A 70 1.35 0.91 -12.21
C LEU A 70 1.57 1.03 -13.71
N GLU A 71 1.34 2.24 -14.22
CA GLU A 71 1.65 2.55 -15.60
C GLU A 71 3.12 2.97 -15.72
N ASP A 72 3.60 3.05 -16.96
CA ASP A 72 5.02 3.24 -17.21
C ASP A 72 5.59 4.48 -16.54
N ASP A 73 4.80 5.54 -16.44
CA ASP A 73 5.27 6.79 -15.85
C ASP A 73 5.11 6.86 -14.33
N GLN A 74 4.57 5.81 -13.72
CA GLN A 74 4.29 5.82 -12.28
C GLN A 74 5.32 5.05 -11.47
N GLY A 75 6.02 4.12 -12.09
CA GLY A 75 6.97 3.28 -11.38
C GLY A 75 8.16 4.04 -10.86
N GLU A 76 8.72 4.91 -11.67
CA GLU A 76 9.92 5.66 -11.27
C GLU A 76 9.66 6.63 -10.12
N PRO A 77 8.59 7.45 -10.17
CA PRO A 77 8.29 8.29 -9.00
C PRO A 77 8.09 7.49 -7.71
N LEU A 78 7.45 6.34 -7.79
CA LEU A 78 7.25 5.51 -6.61
C LEU A 78 8.58 4.97 -6.11
N ARG A 79 9.42 4.46 -7.00
CA ARG A 79 10.75 3.95 -6.60
C ARG A 79 11.57 5.03 -5.94
N LYS A 80 11.56 6.22 -6.53
CA LYS A 80 12.32 7.33 -5.97
C LYS A 80 11.81 7.70 -4.58
N HIS A 81 10.52 7.74 -4.41
CA HIS A 81 9.93 8.08 -3.13
C HIS A 81 10.29 7.05 -2.06
N ILE A 82 10.20 5.78 -2.41
CA ILE A 82 10.58 4.69 -1.50
C ILE A 82 12.03 4.84 -1.07
N ALA A 83 12.92 5.09 -2.03
CA ALA A 83 14.34 5.24 -1.73
C ALA A 83 14.60 6.49 -0.88
N ASP A 84 13.98 7.60 -1.23
CA ASP A 84 14.21 8.88 -0.52
C ASP A 84 13.71 8.81 0.92
N LYS A 85 12.65 8.08 1.16
CA LYS A 85 12.07 7.96 2.51
C LYS A 85 12.60 6.78 3.28
N GLY A 86 13.40 5.93 2.66
CA GLY A 86 13.92 4.73 3.32
C GLY A 86 12.84 3.74 3.69
N ILE A 87 11.80 3.64 2.89
CA ILE A 87 10.69 2.75 3.18
C ILE A 87 11.11 1.31 2.93
N GLN A 88 10.78 0.45 3.89
CA GLN A 88 11.08 -0.96 3.74
C GLN A 88 10.11 -1.60 2.76
N ALA A 89 10.65 -2.25 1.74
CA ALA A 89 9.86 -2.90 0.72
C ALA A 89 10.41 -4.30 0.46
N LEU A 90 9.51 -5.23 0.20
CA LEU A 90 9.86 -6.60 -0.12
C LEU A 90 9.73 -6.79 -1.62
N ARG A 91 10.67 -7.53 -2.20
CA ARG A 91 10.63 -7.85 -3.61
C ARG A 91 10.22 -9.30 -3.77
N VAL A 92 9.15 -9.54 -4.50
CA VAL A 92 8.60 -10.88 -4.67
C VAL A 92 8.27 -11.12 -6.14
N GLU A 93 8.19 -12.40 -6.49
CA GLU A 93 7.68 -12.83 -7.78
C GLU A 93 6.25 -13.28 -7.58
N TRP A 94 5.34 -12.55 -8.16
CA TRP A 94 3.91 -12.83 -8.00
C TRP A 94 3.22 -12.65 -9.34
N GLY A 95 3.53 -13.57 -10.24
CA GLY A 95 3.14 -13.47 -11.63
C GLY A 95 4.09 -12.58 -12.44
N ARG A 96 4.72 -11.63 -11.78
CA ARG A 96 5.77 -10.76 -12.32
C ARG A 96 6.46 -10.08 -11.14
N PRO A 97 7.58 -9.41 -11.37
CA PRO A 97 8.26 -8.72 -10.28
C PRO A 97 7.33 -7.72 -9.61
N THR A 98 7.22 -7.83 -8.31
CA THR A 98 6.26 -7.08 -7.51
C THR A 98 6.95 -6.53 -6.28
N LEU A 99 6.60 -5.31 -5.92
CA LEU A 99 7.10 -4.66 -4.73
C LEU A 99 6.00 -4.64 -3.69
N VAL A 100 6.29 -5.11 -2.48
CA VAL A 100 5.29 -5.16 -1.42
C VAL A 100 5.69 -4.23 -0.30
N ILE A 101 4.78 -3.35 0.06
CA ILE A 101 4.95 -2.45 1.20
C ILE A 101 3.89 -2.78 2.22
N ARG A 102 4.29 -2.92 3.47
CA ARG A 102 3.37 -3.17 4.58
C ARG A 102 3.23 -1.91 5.40
N ASP A 103 1.99 -1.63 5.81
CA ASP A 103 1.79 -0.54 6.75
C ASP A 103 2.06 -1.03 8.18
N ALA A 104 1.86 -0.16 9.17
CA ALA A 104 2.16 -0.50 10.55
C ALA A 104 1.28 -1.62 11.11
N ASP A 105 0.15 -1.87 10.47
CA ASP A 105 -0.77 -2.94 10.89
C ASP A 105 -0.55 -4.21 10.10
N ALA A 106 0.38 -4.21 9.16
CA ALA A 106 0.68 -5.33 8.27
C ALA A 106 -0.32 -5.50 7.11
N ASN A 107 -1.14 -4.49 6.83
CA ASN A 107 -1.84 -4.44 5.56
C ASN A 107 -0.81 -4.31 4.43
N GLU A 108 -1.08 -4.89 3.29
CA GLU A 108 -0.08 -5.01 2.23
C GLU A 108 -0.53 -4.35 0.94
N LEU A 109 0.37 -3.54 0.40
CA LEU A 109 0.23 -2.94 -0.92
C LEU A 109 1.19 -3.65 -1.86
N PHE A 110 0.65 -4.29 -2.89
CA PHE A 110 1.44 -4.99 -3.90
C PHE A 110 1.47 -4.12 -5.14
N PHE A 111 2.65 -3.67 -5.52
CA PHE A 111 2.81 -2.82 -6.70
C PHE A 111 3.47 -3.61 -7.82
N TRP A 112 2.75 -3.79 -8.92
CA TRP A 112 3.34 -4.31 -10.15
C TRP A 112 4.13 -3.18 -10.79
N MET A 113 5.43 -3.35 -10.85
CA MET A 113 6.27 -2.33 -11.45
C MET A 113 6.26 -2.49 -12.97
N PRO A 114 6.15 -1.39 -13.71
CA PRO A 114 5.98 -1.49 -15.17
C PRO A 114 7.20 -2.05 -15.90
N ASN A 115 8.38 -1.88 -15.33
CA ASN A 115 9.56 -2.57 -15.83
C ASN A 115 10.14 -3.35 -14.66
N ASP A 116 10.94 -4.33 -14.98
CA ASP A 116 11.37 -5.31 -13.98
C ASP A 116 12.62 -4.89 -13.24
N ASP A 117 13.01 -3.64 -13.35
CA ASP A 117 14.25 -3.17 -12.77
C ASP A 117 14.02 -2.57 -11.40
N PHE A 118 14.52 -3.25 -10.40
CA PHE A 118 14.50 -2.78 -9.02
C PHE A 118 15.83 -2.20 -8.57
N SER A 119 16.77 -2.04 -9.48
CA SER A 119 18.13 -1.62 -9.09
C SER A 119 18.18 -0.26 -8.46
N ASN A 120 17.24 0.62 -8.81
CA ASN A 120 17.21 1.99 -8.29
C ASN A 120 16.69 2.08 -6.86
N LEU A 121 16.19 0.99 -6.31
CA LEU A 121 15.61 1.01 -4.97
C LEU A 121 16.64 0.75 -3.89
N GLY A 122 17.88 0.52 -4.29
CA GLY A 122 18.82 0.01 -3.33
C GLY A 122 18.40 -1.42 -2.96
N LYS A 123 19.02 -1.97 -1.94
CA LYS A 123 18.66 -3.30 -1.54
C LYS A 123 17.36 -3.28 -0.75
N PRO A 124 16.38 -4.09 -1.12
CA PRO A 124 15.20 -4.24 -0.26
C PRO A 124 15.67 -4.78 1.09
N ALA A 125 15.02 -4.35 2.15
CA ALA A 125 15.39 -4.81 3.47
C ALA A 125 15.24 -6.32 3.60
N ILE A 126 14.25 -6.88 2.93
CA ILE A 126 14.00 -8.31 2.94
C ILE A 126 13.56 -8.74 1.56
N GLU A 127 14.15 -9.83 1.10
CA GLU A 127 13.66 -10.53 -0.07
C GLU A 127 13.02 -11.80 0.45
N SER A 128 11.72 -11.90 0.35
CA SER A 128 10.99 -12.90 1.09
C SER A 128 10.28 -13.87 0.17
N THR A 129 10.60 -15.15 0.33
CA THR A 129 9.86 -16.20 -0.33
C THR A 129 8.51 -16.46 0.32
N GLU A 130 8.30 -15.96 1.52
CA GLU A 130 7.01 -16.10 2.18
C GLU A 130 5.91 -15.39 1.44
N LEU A 131 6.22 -14.31 0.76
CA LEU A 131 5.25 -13.56 -0.02
C LEU A 131 5.17 -14.02 -1.47
N THR A 132 6.12 -14.84 -1.91
CA THR A 132 6.19 -15.28 -3.30
C THR A 132 5.01 -16.19 -3.66
N ASN A 133 4.59 -16.98 -2.71
CA ASN A 133 3.48 -17.89 -2.94
C ASN A 133 2.55 -17.84 -1.74
N PRO A 134 1.72 -16.82 -1.68
CA PRO A 134 0.89 -16.60 -0.49
C PRO A 134 -0.17 -17.67 -0.26
N SER A 135 -0.41 -18.53 -1.22
CA SER A 135 -1.40 -19.59 -1.05
C SER A 135 -0.86 -20.81 -0.34
N LYS A 136 0.40 -20.85 -0.07
CA LYS A 136 0.99 -21.99 0.63
C LYS A 136 0.99 -21.84 2.10
#